data_fc767a2850a63dae4ec9fd51f17b5d9d
#
_entry.id   fc767a2850a63dae4ec9fd51f17b5d9d
#
_cell.length_a   1.000
_cell.length_b   1.000
_cell.length_c   1.000
_cell.angle_alpha   90.00
_cell.angle_beta   90.00
_cell.angle_gamma   90.00
#
_symmetry.space_group_name_H-M   'P 1'
#
loop_
_entity.id
_entity.type
_entity.pdbx_description
1 polymer ?
#
loop_
_entity_poly.entity_id
_entity_poly.type
_entity_poly.pdbx_seq_one_letter_code
_entity_poly.pdbx_strand_id
1 'polypeptide(L)'
;LTAGGFDSHIHFICPQQIDDALHSGLTTMLGGGTGPAHGTLATTCTPGPWHIQRMIQASDAFPMNLGFAGKGNSSLPEGLKEQIMAGACSLKLHEDWGTTPGAIDNCLSMADKFDIQVMIHTDTLNESGFVENTLKAINKRIIHAFHTEGAGGGHAPDIIKVCGEENIIPSSTNPTRPYTWLLYTSPSPRDARR
;
A
#
# COMPACT_ATOMS: atom_id res chain seq x y z
N LEU A 1 -20.88 15.04 -14.67
CA LEU A 1 -20.77 14.45 -13.34
C LEU A 1 -19.84 13.24 -13.40
N THR A 2 -18.88 13.19 -12.49
CA THR A 2 -17.99 12.04 -12.27
C THR A 2 -18.11 11.60 -10.82
N ALA A 3 -17.71 10.35 -10.53
CA ALA A 3 -17.49 9.95 -9.14
C ALA A 3 -16.34 10.75 -8.52
N GLY A 4 -16.35 10.93 -7.22
CA GLY A 4 -15.21 11.47 -6.49
C GLY A 4 -14.00 10.55 -6.60
N GLY A 5 -12.79 11.12 -6.53
CA GLY A 5 -11.57 10.36 -6.60
C GLY A 5 -11.39 9.46 -5.36
N PHE A 6 -10.78 8.31 -5.58
CA PHE A 6 -10.37 7.37 -4.53
C PHE A 6 -8.86 7.18 -4.61
N ASP A 7 -8.14 7.54 -3.56
CA ASP A 7 -6.72 7.27 -3.43
C ASP A 7 -6.48 6.14 -2.43
N SER A 8 -5.93 5.03 -2.92
CA SER A 8 -5.68 3.80 -2.14
C SER A 8 -4.25 3.67 -1.63
N HIS A 9 -3.41 4.69 -1.80
CA HIS A 9 -2.02 4.64 -1.38
C HIS A 9 -1.61 5.90 -0.60
N ILE A 10 -2.31 6.16 0.50
CA ILE A 10 -2.08 7.36 1.30
C ILE A 10 -1.02 7.11 2.39
N HIS A 11 -0.07 8.02 2.46
CA HIS A 11 0.83 8.20 3.60
C HIS A 11 0.23 9.27 4.50
N PHE A 12 -0.43 8.88 5.60
CA PHE A 12 -0.99 9.85 6.54
C PHE A 12 0.11 10.51 7.35
N ILE A 13 0.43 11.76 7.00
CA ILE A 13 1.52 12.54 7.58
C ILE A 13 0.96 13.67 8.44
N CYS A 14 0.03 14.46 7.90
CA CYS A 14 -0.57 15.60 8.60
C CYS A 14 -2.01 15.83 8.14
N PRO A 15 -2.86 16.48 8.98
CA PRO A 15 -4.27 16.68 8.64
C PRO A 15 -4.50 17.55 7.41
N GLN A 16 -3.60 18.48 7.13
CA GLN A 16 -3.72 19.42 5.99
C GLN A 16 -3.82 18.71 4.65
N GLN A 17 -3.21 17.51 4.51
CA GLN A 17 -3.29 16.74 3.27
C GLN A 17 -4.74 16.31 2.94
N ILE A 18 -5.62 16.21 3.93
CA ILE A 18 -7.03 15.84 3.73
C ILE A 18 -7.78 17.00 3.06
N ASP A 19 -7.53 18.22 3.49
CA ASP A 19 -8.10 19.41 2.88
C ASP A 19 -7.62 19.59 1.44
N ASP A 20 -6.31 19.40 1.19
CA ASP A 20 -5.74 19.47 -0.15
C ASP A 20 -6.31 18.38 -1.07
N ALA A 21 -6.48 17.16 -0.56
CA ALA A 21 -7.08 16.04 -1.28
C ALA A 21 -8.55 16.36 -1.65
N LEU A 22 -9.33 16.89 -0.71
CA LEU A 22 -10.72 17.23 -0.93
C LEU A 22 -10.86 18.34 -2.00
N HIS A 23 -10.01 19.37 -1.93
CA HIS A 23 -9.97 20.43 -2.94
C HIS A 23 -9.52 19.92 -4.32
N SER A 24 -8.80 18.80 -4.37
CA SER A 24 -8.39 18.13 -5.61
C SER A 24 -9.44 17.17 -6.17
N GLY A 25 -10.59 17.04 -5.50
CA GLY A 25 -11.70 16.17 -5.94
C GLY A 25 -11.66 14.74 -5.41
N LEU A 26 -10.80 14.44 -4.44
CA LEU A 26 -10.84 13.17 -3.73
C LEU A 26 -11.99 13.17 -2.72
N THR A 27 -12.66 12.04 -2.60
CA THR A 27 -13.71 11.79 -1.61
C THR A 27 -13.40 10.63 -0.69
N THR A 28 -12.36 9.86 -1.02
CA THR A 28 -11.94 8.70 -0.25
C THR A 28 -10.42 8.58 -0.24
N MET A 29 -9.86 8.40 0.92
CA MET A 29 -8.43 8.15 1.14
C MET A 29 -8.24 6.89 1.96
N LEU A 30 -7.50 5.93 1.41
CA LEU A 30 -7.13 4.68 2.09
C LEU A 30 -5.61 4.59 2.20
N GLY A 31 -5.13 4.35 3.39
CA GLY A 31 -3.68 4.20 3.60
C GLY A 31 -3.33 3.98 5.06
N GLY A 32 -2.13 4.37 5.44
CA GLY A 32 -1.66 4.19 6.80
C GLY A 32 -0.64 5.23 7.23
N GLY A 33 -0.35 5.20 8.51
CA GLY A 33 0.51 6.12 9.21
C GLY A 33 -0.15 6.60 10.49
N THR A 34 0.64 7.11 11.41
CA THR A 34 0.19 7.69 12.69
C THR A 34 0.57 9.17 12.76
N GLY A 35 0.48 9.86 11.61
CA GLY A 35 0.98 11.22 11.47
C GLY A 35 2.51 11.26 11.43
N PRO A 36 3.16 12.22 12.12
CA PRO A 36 4.60 12.40 12.06
C PRO A 36 5.42 11.30 12.78
N ALA A 37 4.78 10.26 13.32
CA ALA A 37 5.49 9.14 13.94
C ALA A 37 6.41 8.44 12.92
N HIS A 38 7.70 8.40 13.24
CA HIS A 38 8.72 7.90 12.33
C HIS A 38 8.48 6.44 11.92
N GLY A 39 8.67 6.13 10.65
CA GLY A 39 8.50 4.80 10.07
C GLY A 39 7.06 4.46 9.67
N THR A 40 6.05 4.90 10.40
CA THR A 40 4.64 4.59 10.07
C THR A 40 4.17 5.32 8.82
N LEU A 41 4.53 6.58 8.67
CA LEU A 41 4.18 7.39 7.50
C LEU A 41 4.89 6.89 6.22
N ALA A 42 6.11 6.39 6.32
CA ALA A 42 6.87 5.90 5.18
C ALA A 42 6.33 4.55 4.67
N THR A 43 5.82 3.71 5.56
CA THR A 43 5.36 2.36 5.26
C THR A 43 3.86 2.25 4.98
N THR A 44 3.12 3.35 5.13
CA THR A 44 1.64 3.37 5.02
C THR A 44 0.94 2.38 5.95
N CYS A 45 1.49 2.17 7.15
CA CYS A 45 0.94 1.28 8.17
C CYS A 45 0.47 2.08 9.37
N THR A 46 -0.71 1.74 9.89
CA THR A 46 -1.20 2.18 11.20
C THR A 46 -1.16 0.96 12.14
N PRO A 47 -0.03 0.72 12.84
CA PRO A 47 0.22 -0.54 13.51
C PRO A 47 -0.46 -0.63 14.88
N GLY A 48 -1.18 -1.72 15.08
CA GLY A 48 -1.78 -2.08 16.36
C GLY A 48 -3.12 -1.41 16.65
N PRO A 49 -3.92 -2.04 17.53
CA PRO A 49 -5.29 -1.62 17.79
C PRO A 49 -5.41 -0.19 18.30
N TRP A 50 -4.51 0.21 19.19
CA TRP A 50 -4.54 1.55 19.79
C TRP A 50 -4.37 2.66 18.75
N HIS A 51 -3.39 2.54 17.85
CA HIS A 51 -3.15 3.54 16.82
C HIS A 51 -4.31 3.60 15.83
N ILE A 52 -4.85 2.46 15.42
CA ILE A 52 -6.00 2.40 14.51
C ILE A 52 -7.19 3.13 15.12
N GLN A 53 -7.52 2.86 16.39
CA GLN A 53 -8.61 3.54 17.08
C GLN A 53 -8.37 5.06 17.20
N ARG A 54 -7.12 5.49 17.46
CA ARG A 54 -6.78 6.92 17.54
C ARG A 54 -6.94 7.60 16.17
N MET A 55 -6.51 6.95 15.10
CA MET A 55 -6.66 7.49 13.75
C MET A 55 -8.14 7.56 13.34
N ILE A 56 -8.95 6.56 13.66
CA ILE A 56 -10.39 6.59 13.43
C ILE A 56 -11.04 7.75 14.19
N GLN A 57 -10.71 7.94 15.47
CA GLN A 57 -11.22 9.08 16.23
C GLN A 57 -10.80 10.43 15.67
N ALA A 58 -9.55 10.54 15.22
CA ALA A 58 -9.07 11.77 14.59
C ALA A 58 -9.79 12.06 13.26
N SER A 59 -10.27 11.04 12.57
CA SER A 59 -10.96 11.19 11.29
C SER A 59 -12.37 11.78 11.39
N ASP A 60 -13.00 11.75 12.55
CA ASP A 60 -14.36 12.27 12.76
C ASP A 60 -14.50 13.76 12.46
N ALA A 61 -13.39 14.50 12.46
CA ALA A 61 -13.38 15.96 12.18
C ALA A 61 -13.42 16.28 10.68
N PHE A 62 -13.26 15.31 9.79
CA PHE A 62 -13.05 15.56 8.37
C PHE A 62 -14.22 15.07 7.50
N PRO A 63 -14.69 15.86 6.53
CA PRO A 63 -15.74 15.48 5.59
C PRO A 63 -15.18 14.62 4.45
N MET A 64 -14.48 13.56 4.78
CA MET A 64 -13.77 12.63 3.88
C MET A 64 -14.00 11.21 4.32
N ASN A 65 -14.13 10.26 3.40
CA ASN A 65 -14.09 8.85 3.74
C ASN A 65 -12.62 8.46 3.98
N LEU A 66 -12.29 8.07 5.20
CA LEU A 66 -10.93 7.74 5.60
C LEU A 66 -10.85 6.28 6.03
N GLY A 67 -9.93 5.52 5.43
CA GLY A 67 -9.65 4.14 5.76
C GLY A 67 -8.21 3.94 6.21
N PHE A 68 -8.00 3.11 7.24
CA PHE A 68 -6.68 2.88 7.81
C PHE A 68 -6.21 1.45 7.63
N ALA A 69 -5.01 1.33 7.06
CA ALA A 69 -4.33 0.06 6.85
C ALA A 69 -3.54 -0.34 8.10
N GLY A 70 -3.85 -1.51 8.63
CA GLY A 70 -3.04 -2.12 9.68
C GLY A 70 -1.69 -2.62 9.15
N LYS A 71 -0.75 -2.92 10.03
CA LYS A 71 0.54 -3.52 9.69
C LYS A 71 0.33 -5.00 9.33
N GLY A 72 0.57 -5.36 8.08
CA GLY A 72 0.43 -6.74 7.57
C GLY A 72 1.56 -7.67 7.97
N ASN A 73 2.75 -7.12 8.25
CA ASN A 73 3.91 -7.89 8.65
C ASN A 73 3.76 -8.36 10.11
N SER A 74 3.34 -9.60 10.26
CA SER A 74 3.21 -10.26 11.55
C SER A 74 3.58 -11.73 11.42
N SER A 75 4.31 -12.24 12.41
CA SER A 75 4.66 -13.66 12.48
C SER A 75 3.50 -14.52 13.02
N LEU A 76 2.52 -13.91 13.67
CA LEU A 76 1.36 -14.60 14.25
C LEU A 76 0.05 -13.97 13.78
N PRO A 77 -1.00 -14.76 13.53
CA PRO A 77 -2.29 -14.29 13.04
C PRO A 77 -3.05 -13.42 14.06
N GLU A 78 -2.81 -13.61 15.35
CA GLU A 78 -3.51 -12.89 16.41
C GLU A 78 -3.32 -11.38 16.30
N GLY A 79 -2.09 -10.92 16.06
CA GLY A 79 -1.80 -9.50 15.90
C GLY A 79 -2.48 -8.85 14.69
N LEU A 80 -2.70 -9.62 13.62
CA LEU A 80 -3.46 -9.18 12.45
C LEU A 80 -4.96 -9.09 12.79
N LYS A 81 -5.50 -10.11 13.44
CA LYS A 81 -6.90 -10.14 13.88
C LYS A 81 -7.22 -8.96 14.79
N GLU A 82 -6.38 -8.67 15.76
CA GLU A 82 -6.58 -7.54 16.68
C GLU A 82 -6.68 -6.21 15.95
N GLN A 83 -5.86 -5.98 14.95
CA GLN A 83 -5.91 -4.78 14.11
C GLN A 83 -7.21 -4.70 13.29
N ILE A 84 -7.64 -5.80 12.70
CA ILE A 84 -8.90 -5.87 11.95
C ILE A 84 -10.07 -5.57 12.86
N MET A 85 -10.12 -6.20 14.03
CA MET A 85 -11.18 -5.98 15.03
C MET A 85 -11.18 -4.56 15.59
N ALA A 86 -10.06 -3.86 15.55
CA ALA A 86 -9.95 -2.46 15.94
C ALA A 86 -10.42 -1.48 14.86
N GLY A 87 -10.72 -1.96 13.65
CA GLY A 87 -11.24 -1.17 12.56
C GLY A 87 -10.27 -0.96 11.38
N ALA A 88 -9.18 -1.71 11.30
CA ALA A 88 -8.37 -1.72 10.08
C ALA A 88 -9.21 -2.26 8.92
N CYS A 89 -9.33 -1.49 7.85
CA CYS A 89 -10.08 -1.88 6.65
C CYS A 89 -9.19 -2.59 5.61
N SER A 90 -7.91 -2.66 5.84
CA SER A 90 -6.91 -3.33 5.00
C SER A 90 -5.66 -3.64 5.81
N LEU A 91 -4.76 -4.44 5.24
CA LEU A 91 -3.45 -4.73 5.82
C LEU A 91 -2.36 -4.37 4.81
N LYS A 92 -1.30 -3.74 5.28
CA LYS A 92 -0.16 -3.32 4.44
C LYS A 92 1.09 -4.12 4.80
N LEU A 93 1.67 -4.75 3.77
CA LEU A 93 2.98 -5.39 3.80
C LEU A 93 4.05 -4.43 3.29
N HIS A 94 5.18 -4.33 3.99
CA HIS A 94 6.31 -3.48 3.62
C HIS A 94 7.63 -4.10 4.08
N GLU A 95 8.70 -3.97 3.27
CA GLU A 95 10.01 -4.58 3.55
C GLU A 95 10.62 -4.09 4.86
N ASP A 96 10.44 -2.82 5.21
CA ASP A 96 10.94 -2.25 6.47
C ASP A 96 10.48 -3.02 7.71
N TRP A 97 9.41 -3.79 7.58
CA TRP A 97 8.86 -4.62 8.64
C TRP A 97 9.19 -6.11 8.49
N GLY A 98 10.00 -6.48 7.49
CA GLY A 98 10.36 -7.86 7.21
C GLY A 98 9.26 -8.64 6.48
N THR A 99 9.13 -8.43 5.17
CA THR A 99 8.14 -9.11 4.33
C THR A 99 8.71 -10.43 3.80
N THR A 100 8.74 -11.44 4.65
CA THR A 100 9.10 -12.79 4.28
C THR A 100 7.92 -13.53 3.62
N PRO A 101 8.15 -14.64 2.90
CA PRO A 101 7.08 -15.49 2.39
C PRO A 101 6.07 -15.91 3.46
N GLY A 102 6.53 -16.20 4.67
CA GLY A 102 5.67 -16.55 5.80
C GLY A 102 4.81 -15.37 6.28
N ALA A 103 5.35 -14.14 6.28
CA ALA A 103 4.58 -12.95 6.63
C ALA A 103 3.50 -12.66 5.58
N ILE A 104 3.82 -12.83 4.29
CA ILE A 104 2.84 -12.69 3.20
C ILE A 104 1.72 -13.71 3.35
N ASP A 105 2.07 -14.97 3.56
CA ASP A 105 1.09 -16.06 3.71
C ASP A 105 0.17 -15.85 4.90
N ASN A 106 0.72 -15.48 6.05
CA ASN A 106 -0.03 -15.20 7.25
C ASN A 106 -0.99 -14.01 7.06
N CYS A 107 -0.51 -12.93 6.44
CA CYS A 107 -1.31 -11.74 6.17
C CYS A 107 -2.48 -12.06 5.23
N LEU A 108 -2.23 -12.72 4.11
CA LEU A 108 -3.26 -13.07 3.13
C LEU A 108 -4.27 -14.07 3.69
N SER A 109 -3.82 -15.04 4.50
CA SER A 109 -4.72 -16.01 5.14
C SER A 109 -5.69 -15.34 6.12
N MET A 110 -5.24 -14.31 6.84
CA MET A 110 -6.12 -13.54 7.71
C MET A 110 -7.05 -12.61 6.90
N ALA A 111 -6.55 -12.03 5.83
CA ALA A 111 -7.36 -11.20 4.94
C ALA A 111 -8.48 -11.99 4.28
N ASP A 112 -8.21 -13.19 3.78
CA ASP A 112 -9.21 -14.10 3.22
C ASP A 112 -10.29 -14.46 4.26
N LYS A 113 -9.88 -14.67 5.51
CA LYS A 113 -10.80 -15.01 6.60
C LYS A 113 -11.75 -13.87 6.98
N PHE A 114 -11.29 -12.63 6.90
CA PHE A 114 -12.05 -11.44 7.30
C PHE A 114 -12.57 -10.61 6.13
N ASP A 115 -12.31 -11.06 4.90
CA ASP A 115 -12.73 -10.41 3.65
C ASP A 115 -12.26 -8.94 3.58
N ILE A 116 -10.96 -8.73 3.79
CA ILE A 116 -10.34 -7.41 3.69
C ILE A 116 -9.17 -7.41 2.69
N GLN A 117 -8.87 -6.23 2.15
CA GLN A 117 -7.80 -6.05 1.18
C GLN A 117 -6.42 -6.14 1.83
N VAL A 118 -5.46 -6.76 1.12
CA VAL A 118 -4.02 -6.65 1.40
C VAL A 118 -3.36 -5.80 0.34
N MET A 119 -2.45 -4.94 0.78
CA MET A 119 -1.59 -4.13 -0.07
C MET A 119 -0.14 -4.47 0.20
N ILE A 120 0.70 -4.48 -0.83
CA ILE A 120 2.13 -4.77 -0.70
C ILE A 120 2.97 -3.70 -1.40
N HIS A 121 4.04 -3.29 -0.73
CA HIS A 121 5.16 -2.58 -1.34
C HIS A 121 5.95 -3.58 -2.19
N THR A 122 5.94 -3.44 -3.51
CA THR A 122 6.27 -4.53 -4.44
C THR A 122 7.75 -4.87 -4.58
N ASP A 123 8.63 -4.01 -4.16
CA ASP A 123 10.09 -4.26 -4.15
C ASP A 123 10.56 -5.07 -2.96
N THR A 124 9.65 -5.44 -2.09
CA THR A 124 9.88 -6.07 -0.81
C THR A 124 10.81 -7.28 -0.85
N LEU A 125 10.50 -8.26 -1.69
CA LEU A 125 11.29 -9.49 -1.75
C LEU A 125 12.51 -9.38 -2.66
N ASN A 126 12.65 -8.28 -3.40
CA ASN A 126 13.76 -8.11 -4.33
C ASN A 126 15.05 -7.66 -3.65
N GLU A 127 14.99 -7.22 -2.42
CA GLU A 127 16.19 -7.02 -1.60
C GLU A 127 16.78 -8.36 -1.13
N SER A 128 15.96 -9.42 -1.06
CA SER A 128 16.37 -10.74 -0.57
C SER A 128 15.89 -11.92 -1.43
N GLY A 129 15.30 -11.65 -2.59
CA GLY A 129 14.72 -12.66 -3.48
C GLY A 129 14.41 -12.10 -4.86
N PHE A 130 13.60 -12.83 -5.60
CA PHE A 130 13.16 -12.51 -6.95
C PHE A 130 11.65 -12.35 -6.99
N VAL A 131 11.11 -11.69 -8.05
CA VAL A 131 9.67 -11.50 -8.23
C VAL A 131 8.89 -12.83 -8.17
N GLU A 132 9.48 -13.90 -8.67
CA GLU A 132 8.92 -15.25 -8.63
C GLU A 132 8.70 -15.75 -7.18
N ASN A 133 9.55 -15.35 -6.24
CA ASN A 133 9.39 -15.67 -4.82
C ASN A 133 8.18 -14.94 -4.22
N THR A 134 7.98 -13.69 -4.61
CA THR A 134 6.79 -12.91 -4.23
C THR A 134 5.52 -13.55 -4.78
N LEU A 135 5.48 -13.86 -6.07
CA LEU A 135 4.35 -14.52 -6.72
C LEU A 135 4.01 -15.86 -6.08
N LYS A 136 5.04 -16.65 -5.77
CA LYS A 136 4.88 -17.94 -5.06
C LYS A 136 4.29 -17.76 -3.66
N ALA A 137 4.72 -16.74 -2.92
CA ALA A 137 4.22 -16.46 -1.58
C ALA A 137 2.77 -15.96 -1.62
N ILE A 138 2.41 -15.14 -2.60
CA ILE A 138 1.03 -14.69 -2.83
C ILE A 138 0.11 -15.88 -3.14
N ASN A 139 0.60 -16.87 -3.87
CA ASN A 139 -0.10 -18.11 -4.17
C ASN A 139 -1.49 -17.90 -4.76
N LYS A 140 -1.59 -17.07 -5.78
CA LYS A 140 -2.83 -16.73 -6.52
C LYS A 140 -3.96 -16.09 -5.68
N ARG A 141 -3.68 -15.65 -4.46
CA ARG A 141 -4.62 -14.85 -3.66
C ARG A 141 -4.65 -13.42 -4.17
N ILE A 142 -5.76 -12.73 -3.95
CA ILE A 142 -5.92 -11.34 -4.40
C ILE A 142 -5.09 -10.41 -3.54
N ILE A 143 -4.31 -9.55 -4.20
CA ILE A 143 -3.47 -8.55 -3.56
C ILE A 143 -3.36 -7.29 -4.40
N HIS A 144 -3.26 -6.12 -3.75
CA HIS A 144 -2.97 -4.85 -4.41
C HIS A 144 -1.46 -4.58 -4.34
N ALA A 145 -0.81 -4.59 -5.48
CA ALA A 145 0.62 -4.35 -5.59
C ALA A 145 0.89 -2.89 -5.97
N PHE A 146 1.57 -2.15 -5.09
CA PHE A 146 1.89 -0.75 -5.29
C PHE A 146 3.11 -0.57 -6.19
N HIS A 147 3.19 0.58 -6.88
CA HIS A 147 4.32 1.04 -7.72
C HIS A 147 4.98 -0.08 -8.55
N THR A 148 4.16 -0.87 -9.22
CA THR A 148 4.60 -1.99 -10.06
C THR A 148 5.47 -1.56 -11.25
N GLU A 149 5.55 -0.28 -11.54
CA GLU A 149 6.49 0.31 -12.50
C GLU A 149 7.92 0.47 -11.95
N GLY A 150 8.15 0.14 -10.67
CA GLY A 150 9.45 0.24 -10.03
C GLY A 150 9.79 1.60 -9.41
N ALA A 151 8.82 2.53 -9.34
CA ALA A 151 9.05 3.87 -8.76
C ALA A 151 9.25 3.87 -7.24
N GLY A 152 8.96 2.77 -6.56
CA GLY A 152 9.14 2.61 -5.12
C GLY A 152 10.60 2.58 -4.66
N GLY A 153 11.55 2.52 -5.58
CA GLY A 153 12.98 2.56 -5.31
C GLY A 153 13.61 1.20 -5.10
N GLY A 154 12.88 0.12 -5.34
CA GLY A 154 13.39 -1.24 -5.21
C GLY A 154 14.33 -1.66 -6.34
N HIS A 155 14.97 -2.80 -6.13
CA HIS A 155 15.95 -3.40 -7.05
C HIS A 155 15.33 -4.35 -8.06
N ALA A 156 14.05 -4.18 -8.35
CA ALA A 156 13.27 -5.09 -9.17
C ALA A 156 12.94 -4.50 -10.53
N PRO A 157 13.86 -4.50 -11.49
CA PRO A 157 13.55 -4.04 -12.84
C PRO A 157 12.49 -4.89 -13.52
N ASP A 158 12.23 -6.07 -13.00
CA ASP A 158 11.27 -7.04 -13.51
C ASP A 158 9.95 -7.08 -12.72
N ILE A 159 9.77 -6.24 -11.69
CA ILE A 159 8.53 -6.21 -10.89
C ILE A 159 7.28 -5.95 -11.73
N ILE A 160 7.42 -5.28 -12.86
CA ILE A 160 6.34 -5.07 -13.82
C ILE A 160 5.67 -6.38 -14.28
N LYS A 161 6.34 -7.51 -14.17
CA LYS A 161 5.78 -8.83 -14.49
C LYS A 161 4.50 -9.14 -13.71
N VAL A 162 4.38 -8.62 -12.48
CA VAL A 162 3.19 -8.87 -11.65
C VAL A 162 1.90 -8.29 -12.27
N CYS A 163 2.03 -7.32 -13.19
CA CYS A 163 0.88 -6.79 -13.92
C CYS A 163 0.23 -7.81 -14.87
N GLY A 164 0.92 -8.91 -15.16
CA GLY A 164 0.39 -10.01 -15.96
C GLY A 164 -0.40 -11.05 -15.16
N GLU A 165 -0.43 -10.94 -13.84
CA GLU A 165 -1.11 -11.90 -12.97
C GLU A 165 -2.58 -11.51 -12.75
N GLU A 166 -3.51 -12.44 -12.97
CA GLU A 166 -4.96 -12.18 -12.89
C GLU A 166 -5.45 -11.82 -11.47
N ASN A 167 -4.69 -12.23 -10.45
CA ASN A 167 -5.03 -12.02 -9.04
C ASN A 167 -4.35 -10.79 -8.43
N ILE A 168 -3.57 -10.05 -9.19
CA ILE A 168 -2.86 -8.87 -8.70
C ILE A 168 -3.49 -7.61 -9.28
N ILE A 169 -3.85 -6.68 -8.42
CA ILE A 169 -4.29 -5.34 -8.79
C ILE A 169 -3.05 -4.45 -8.82
N PRO A 170 -2.49 -4.13 -9.98
CA PRO A 170 -1.30 -3.29 -10.05
C PRO A 170 -1.67 -1.83 -9.92
N SER A 171 -0.81 -1.04 -9.30
CA SER A 171 -0.94 0.42 -9.29
C SER A 171 0.41 1.11 -9.39
N SER A 172 0.37 2.35 -9.89
CA SER A 172 1.51 3.24 -9.99
C SER A 172 1.44 4.31 -8.90
N THR A 173 2.59 4.74 -8.40
CA THR A 173 2.70 5.92 -7.53
C THR A 173 3.20 7.14 -8.30
N ASN A 174 3.08 7.10 -9.58
CA ASN A 174 3.56 8.14 -10.45
C ASN A 174 2.66 9.39 -10.40
N PRO A 175 3.24 10.58 -10.50
CA PRO A 175 4.66 10.84 -10.60
C PRO A 175 5.29 11.22 -9.27
N THR A 176 5.90 10.28 -8.59
CA THR A 176 6.63 10.57 -7.35
C THR A 176 7.89 11.39 -7.61
N ARG A 177 8.47 11.26 -8.80
CA ARG A 177 9.63 12.05 -9.26
C ARG A 177 9.53 12.34 -10.74
N PRO A 178 9.84 13.56 -11.20
CA PRO A 178 9.72 13.93 -12.62
C PRO A 178 10.52 13.04 -13.57
N TYR A 179 11.72 12.61 -13.17
CA TYR A 179 12.54 11.74 -13.99
C TYR A 179 12.03 10.28 -14.00
N THR A 180 11.42 9.81 -12.93
CA THR A 180 10.78 8.50 -12.88
C THR A 180 9.59 8.47 -13.84
N TRP A 181 8.75 9.49 -13.78
CA TRP A 181 7.65 9.65 -14.72
C TRP A 181 8.12 9.67 -16.17
N LEU A 182 9.22 10.37 -16.47
CA LEU A 182 9.77 10.47 -17.81
C LEU A 182 10.43 9.18 -18.31
N LEU A 183 10.93 8.33 -17.40
CA LEU A 183 11.69 7.14 -17.78
C LEU A 183 10.86 5.85 -17.78
N TYR A 184 9.85 5.76 -16.92
CA TYR A 184 9.20 4.48 -16.62
C TYR A 184 7.73 4.40 -17.02
N THR A 185 7.04 5.51 -17.22
CA THR A 185 5.58 5.48 -17.40
C THR A 185 5.11 5.47 -18.85
N SER A 186 5.97 5.78 -19.78
CA SER A 186 5.77 5.56 -21.23
C SER A 186 7.09 5.82 -21.94
N PRO A 187 7.29 5.26 -23.13
CA PRO A 187 8.32 5.79 -24.02
C PRO A 187 8.01 7.26 -24.23
N SER A 188 8.70 8.12 -23.49
CA SER A 188 8.53 9.55 -23.71
C SER A 188 9.04 9.90 -25.09
N PRO A 189 8.51 10.93 -25.74
CA PRO A 189 9.07 11.42 -27.00
C PRO A 189 10.55 11.77 -26.91
N ARG A 190 11.10 11.89 -25.68
CA ARG A 190 12.53 12.09 -25.44
C ARG A 190 13.33 10.80 -25.54
N ASP A 191 12.74 9.65 -25.21
CA ASP A 191 13.42 8.36 -25.30
C ASP A 191 13.51 7.91 -26.75
N ALA A 192 12.56 8.28 -27.59
CA ALA A 192 12.57 8.04 -29.03
C ALA A 192 13.60 8.89 -29.78
N ARG A 193 14.27 9.85 -29.12
CA ARG A 193 15.28 10.75 -29.73
C ARG A 193 16.70 10.45 -29.23
N ARG A 194 16.92 9.39 -28.51
CA ARG A 194 18.22 8.87 -28.13
C ARG A 194 18.45 7.54 -28.85
#